data_5d1077839bd6a317b0b171e971d77356
#
_entry.id   5d1077839bd6a317b0b171e971d77356
#
_cell.length_a   1.000
_cell.length_b   1.000
_cell.length_c   1.000
_cell.angle_alpha   90.00
_cell.angle_beta   90.00
_cell.angle_gamma   90.00
#
_symmetry.space_group_name_H-M   'P 1'
#
loop_
_entity.id
_entity.type
_entity.pdbx_description
1 polymer ?
#
loop_
_entity_poly.entity_id
_entity_poly.type
_entity_poly.pdbx_seq_one_letter_code
_entity_poly.pdbx_strand_id
1 'polypeptide(L)'
;LSRQVKDYDRFFDRNYVVAGSKHAHHVGEHVPEWWGIITVEEVDGVCDFYVLRKAEKNPKQKMIHKIKLLWRPELAHIQEVNYLPAYKQKSKDFVRKKIMEKVPEDLLHKQISDELFERDYTTIQQQIDEFKKR
;
A
#
# COMPACT_ATOMS: atom_id res chain seq x y z
N LEU A 1 -7.25 2.46 17.26
CA LEU A 1 -6.40 1.44 16.65
C LEU A 1 -7.18 0.36 15.88
N SER A 2 -8.26 -0.18 16.49
CA SER A 2 -9.03 -1.26 15.83
C SER A 2 -9.62 -0.85 14.48
N ARG A 3 -10.07 0.40 14.34
CA ARG A 3 -10.58 0.92 13.07
C ARG A 3 -9.48 1.05 12.03
N GLN A 4 -8.33 1.58 12.42
CA GLN A 4 -7.17 1.70 11.53
C GLN A 4 -6.68 0.34 11.06
N VAL A 5 -6.65 -0.65 11.96
CA VAL A 5 -6.27 -2.02 11.61
C VAL A 5 -7.21 -2.59 10.56
N LYS A 6 -8.52 -2.41 10.71
CA LYS A 6 -9.51 -2.88 9.73
C LYS A 6 -9.33 -2.21 8.38
N ASP A 7 -9.09 -0.89 8.37
CA ASP A 7 -8.91 -0.14 7.15
C ASP A 7 -7.65 -0.59 6.39
N TYR A 8 -6.52 -0.69 7.06
CA TYR A 8 -5.27 -1.16 6.43
C TYR A 8 -5.38 -2.62 6.00
N ASP A 9 -6.03 -3.46 6.79
CA ASP A 9 -6.20 -4.88 6.47
C ASP A 9 -7.06 -5.08 5.23
N ARG A 10 -7.94 -4.13 4.94
CA ARG A 10 -8.79 -4.15 3.76
C ARG A 10 -8.04 -3.89 2.45
N PHE A 11 -7.07 -2.97 2.47
CA PHE A 11 -6.44 -2.44 1.27
C PHE A 11 -5.04 -2.98 0.99
N PHE A 12 -4.28 -3.35 1.99
CA PHE A 12 -2.86 -3.64 1.83
C PHE A 12 -2.53 -5.12 2.00
N ASP A 13 -1.56 -5.58 1.21
CA ASP A 13 -1.12 -6.98 1.22
C ASP A 13 -0.31 -7.33 2.46
N ARG A 14 0.50 -6.40 2.94
CA ARG A 14 1.34 -6.57 4.13
C ARG A 14 1.27 -5.31 4.97
N ASN A 15 1.09 -5.51 6.26
CA ASN A 15 0.96 -4.40 7.20
C ASN A 15 1.90 -4.60 8.37
N TYR A 16 2.46 -3.50 8.84
CA TYR A 16 3.29 -3.46 10.03
C TYR A 16 2.73 -2.48 11.03
N VAL A 17 2.81 -2.82 12.30
CA VAL A 17 2.59 -1.87 13.38
C VAL A 17 3.94 -1.56 14.02
N VAL A 18 4.19 -0.28 14.28
CA VAL A 18 5.40 0.19 14.95
C VAL A 18 5.02 0.59 16.37
N ALA A 19 5.69 0.02 17.35
CA ALA A 19 5.42 0.30 18.76
C ALA A 19 6.70 0.39 19.56
N GLY A 20 6.65 1.18 20.63
CA GLY A 20 7.77 1.22 21.58
C GLY A 20 7.99 -0.16 22.19
N SER A 21 9.24 -0.47 22.55
CA SER A 21 9.63 -1.78 23.05
C SER A 21 8.80 -2.25 24.25
N LYS A 22 8.35 -1.32 25.09
CA LYS A 22 7.51 -1.60 26.25
C LYS A 22 6.09 -2.07 25.90
N HIS A 23 5.60 -1.70 24.71
CA HIS A 23 4.23 -1.97 24.30
C HIS A 23 4.13 -3.03 23.20
N ALA A 24 5.26 -3.51 22.68
CA ALA A 24 5.30 -4.37 21.50
C ALA A 24 4.52 -5.66 21.67
N HIS A 25 4.64 -6.32 22.82
CA HIS A 25 3.90 -7.57 23.09
C HIS A 25 2.40 -7.33 23.20
N HIS A 26 2.03 -6.22 23.84
CA HIS A 26 0.64 -5.85 24.01
C HIS A 26 -0.03 -5.51 22.67
N VAL A 27 0.68 -4.79 21.80
CA VAL A 27 0.18 -4.44 20.47
C VAL A 27 -0.08 -5.69 19.62
N GLY A 28 0.75 -6.73 19.77
CA GLY A 28 0.57 -7.99 19.04
C GLY A 28 -0.75 -8.67 19.30
N GLU A 29 -1.37 -8.43 20.44
CA GLU A 29 -2.69 -8.97 20.78
C GLU A 29 -3.83 -8.23 20.06
N HIS A 30 -3.58 -7.02 19.55
CA HIS A 30 -4.59 -6.16 18.93
C HIS A 30 -4.51 -6.10 17.40
N VAL A 31 -3.58 -6.81 16.80
CA VAL A 31 -3.43 -6.87 15.35
C VAL A 31 -3.51 -8.32 14.87
N PRO A 32 -3.97 -8.55 13.63
CA PRO A 32 -4.03 -9.90 13.07
C PRO A 32 -2.66 -10.58 13.07
N GLU A 33 -2.65 -11.90 13.08
CA GLU A 33 -1.43 -12.71 13.13
C GLU A 33 -0.49 -12.47 11.94
N TRP A 34 -1.05 -12.10 10.79
CA TRP A 34 -0.27 -11.82 9.58
C TRP A 34 0.36 -10.44 9.55
N TRP A 35 0.02 -9.57 10.48
CA TRP A 35 0.68 -8.29 10.60
C TRP A 35 2.08 -8.45 11.18
N GLY A 36 3.01 -7.65 10.66
CA GLY A 36 4.34 -7.53 11.23
C GLY A 36 4.35 -6.55 12.40
N ILE A 37 5.32 -6.71 13.28
CA ILE A 37 5.52 -5.83 14.41
C ILE A 37 6.96 -5.33 14.36
N ILE A 38 7.13 -4.03 14.37
CA ILE A 38 8.43 -3.36 14.47
C ILE A 38 8.48 -2.66 15.81
N THR A 39 9.52 -2.94 16.58
CA THR A 39 9.74 -2.22 17.83
C THR A 39 10.70 -1.07 17.59
N VAL A 40 10.47 0.02 18.30
CA VAL A 40 11.37 1.17 18.28
C VAL A 40 11.87 1.45 19.70
N GLU A 41 13.17 1.69 19.83
CA GLU A 41 13.79 2.06 21.09
C GLU A 41 14.74 3.21 20.85
N GLU A 42 14.68 4.22 21.71
CA GLU A 42 15.59 5.35 21.65
C GLU A 42 16.75 5.10 22.62
N VAL A 43 17.98 5.09 22.08
CA VAL A 43 19.19 4.93 22.85
C VAL A 43 20.15 6.06 22.45
N ASP A 44 20.55 6.88 23.41
CA ASP A 44 21.45 8.01 23.20
C ASP A 44 21.02 8.98 22.08
N GLY A 45 19.70 9.23 22.00
CA GLY A 45 19.13 10.13 21.00
C GLY A 45 18.97 9.52 19.62
N VAL A 46 19.28 8.24 19.46
CA VAL A 46 19.14 7.50 18.19
C VAL A 46 18.02 6.47 18.30
N CYS A 47 17.15 6.42 17.31
CA CYS A 47 16.08 5.43 17.26
C CYS A 47 16.59 4.14 16.61
N ASP A 48 16.53 3.04 17.36
CA ASP A 48 16.79 1.70 16.86
C ASP A 48 15.49 0.99 16.56
N PHE A 49 15.40 0.36 15.40
CA PHE A 49 14.22 -0.38 14.95
C PHE A 49 14.54 -1.86 14.83
N TYR A 50 13.68 -2.70 15.40
CA TYR A 50 13.82 -4.15 15.32
C TYR A 50 12.52 -4.77 14.81
N VAL A 51 12.64 -5.71 13.88
CA VAL A 51 11.48 -6.48 13.42
C VAL A 51 11.24 -7.61 14.41
N LEU A 52 10.25 -7.44 15.27
CA LEU A 52 9.86 -8.46 16.24
C LEU A 52 9.10 -9.61 15.55
N ARG A 53 8.27 -9.28 14.58
CA ARG A 53 7.51 -10.26 13.79
C ARG A 53 7.41 -9.74 12.36
N LYS A 54 7.83 -10.56 11.40
CA LYS A 54 7.76 -10.22 9.99
C LYS A 54 6.31 -10.31 9.49
N ALA A 55 5.87 -9.34 8.69
CA ALA A 55 4.55 -9.38 8.10
C ALA A 55 4.42 -10.53 7.11
N GLU A 56 3.28 -11.21 7.14
CA GLU A 56 2.89 -12.22 6.17
C GLU A 56 1.86 -11.63 5.21
N LYS A 57 1.65 -12.30 4.08
CA LYS A 57 0.65 -11.90 3.12
C LYS A 57 -0.74 -11.93 3.77
N ASN A 58 -1.47 -10.83 3.64
CA ASN A 58 -2.82 -10.71 4.18
C ASN A 58 -3.79 -11.66 3.45
N PRO A 59 -4.35 -12.68 4.13
CA PRO A 59 -5.24 -13.64 3.48
C PRO A 59 -6.62 -13.06 3.18
N LYS A 60 -6.96 -11.92 3.76
CA LYS A 60 -8.27 -11.27 3.58
C LYS A 60 -8.27 -10.17 2.54
N GLN A 61 -7.11 -9.85 1.97
CA GLN A 61 -7.00 -8.81 0.96
C GLN A 61 -7.68 -9.26 -0.34
N LYS A 62 -8.50 -8.38 -0.92
CA LYS A 62 -9.20 -8.63 -2.19
C LYS A 62 -8.82 -7.56 -3.20
N MET A 63 -8.63 -7.99 -4.45
CA MET A 63 -8.28 -7.08 -5.55
C MET A 63 -9.30 -5.96 -5.72
N ILE A 64 -10.58 -6.23 -5.53
CA ILE A 64 -11.64 -5.23 -5.66
C ILE A 64 -11.43 -4.03 -4.72
N HIS A 65 -10.78 -4.25 -3.57
CA HIS A 65 -10.44 -3.16 -2.66
C HIS A 65 -9.10 -2.53 -3.01
N LYS A 66 -8.09 -3.34 -3.32
CA LYS A 66 -6.75 -2.85 -3.64
C LYS A 66 -6.75 -1.89 -4.83
N ILE A 67 -7.48 -2.22 -5.89
CA ILE A 67 -7.53 -1.38 -7.10
C ILE A 67 -8.16 -0.01 -6.85
N LYS A 68 -8.95 0.14 -5.80
CA LYS A 68 -9.54 1.43 -5.41
C LYS A 68 -8.52 2.42 -4.88
N LEU A 69 -7.30 1.99 -4.56
CA LEU A 69 -6.22 2.89 -4.16
C LEU A 69 -5.74 3.75 -5.33
N LEU A 70 -6.01 3.36 -6.57
CA LEU A 70 -5.50 4.03 -7.75
C LEU A 70 -6.35 5.22 -8.16
N TRP A 71 -5.67 6.28 -8.62
CA TRP A 71 -6.29 7.45 -9.24
C TRP A 71 -6.51 7.20 -10.73
N ARG A 72 -7.32 8.05 -11.37
CA ARG A 72 -7.61 7.91 -12.81
C ARG A 72 -6.38 7.84 -13.71
N PRO A 73 -5.37 8.71 -13.57
CA PRO A 73 -4.18 8.59 -14.41
C PRO A 73 -3.43 7.25 -14.24
N GLU A 74 -3.44 6.69 -13.04
CA GLU A 74 -2.82 5.41 -12.76
C GLU A 74 -3.60 4.26 -13.39
N LEU A 75 -4.93 4.30 -13.32
CA LEU A 75 -5.78 3.35 -14.03
C LEU A 75 -5.56 3.42 -15.54
N ALA A 76 -5.47 4.64 -16.08
CA ALA A 76 -5.21 4.85 -17.51
C ALA A 76 -3.86 4.26 -17.93
N HIS A 77 -2.83 4.41 -17.10
CA HIS A 77 -1.52 3.82 -17.39
C HIS A 77 -1.58 2.29 -17.40
N ILE A 78 -2.29 1.69 -16.47
CA ILE A 78 -2.48 0.22 -16.46
C ILE A 78 -3.22 -0.23 -17.72
N GLN A 79 -4.24 0.50 -18.16
CA GLN A 79 -4.92 0.21 -19.41
C GLN A 79 -3.95 0.26 -20.60
N GLU A 80 -3.11 1.28 -20.65
CA GLU A 80 -2.15 1.46 -21.73
C GLU A 80 -1.12 0.33 -21.79
N VAL A 81 -0.49 -0.01 -20.68
CA VAL A 81 0.55 -1.05 -20.65
C VAL A 81 -0.01 -2.44 -20.92
N ASN A 82 -1.31 -2.66 -20.74
CA ASN A 82 -1.98 -3.92 -21.03
C ASN A 82 -2.74 -3.90 -22.36
N TYR A 83 -2.58 -2.86 -23.17
CA TYR A 83 -3.22 -2.69 -24.47
C TYR A 83 -4.75 -2.74 -24.39
N LEU A 84 -5.31 -2.22 -23.31
CA LEU A 84 -6.76 -2.11 -23.16
C LEU A 84 -7.28 -0.79 -23.75
N PRO A 85 -8.55 -0.77 -24.18
CA PRO A 85 -9.17 0.49 -24.63
C PRO A 85 -9.19 1.54 -23.52
N ALA A 86 -9.21 2.81 -23.88
CA ALA A 86 -9.22 3.90 -22.91
C ALA A 86 -10.55 4.03 -22.16
N TYR A 87 -11.62 3.45 -22.65
CA TYR A 87 -12.97 3.52 -22.06
C TYR A 87 -13.37 4.95 -21.70
N LYS A 88 -13.26 5.84 -22.68
CA LYS A 88 -13.61 7.26 -22.51
C LYS A 88 -15.07 7.41 -22.06
N GLN A 89 -15.30 8.36 -21.16
CA GLN A 89 -16.64 8.67 -20.62
C GLN A 89 -17.26 7.56 -19.78
N LYS A 90 -16.47 6.56 -19.37
CA LYS A 90 -16.91 5.52 -18.44
C LYS A 90 -16.51 5.86 -17.02
N SER A 91 -17.25 5.32 -16.04
CA SER A 91 -16.95 5.52 -14.64
C SER A 91 -15.65 4.81 -14.22
N LYS A 92 -15.07 5.25 -13.10
CA LYS A 92 -13.94 4.56 -12.50
C LYS A 92 -14.26 3.09 -12.20
N ASP A 93 -15.46 2.82 -11.69
CA ASP A 93 -15.88 1.45 -11.38
C ASP A 93 -15.93 0.57 -12.62
N PHE A 94 -16.40 1.11 -13.73
CA PHE A 94 -16.39 0.39 -15.01
C PHE A 94 -14.95 0.06 -15.43
N VAL A 95 -14.05 1.03 -15.37
CA VAL A 95 -12.64 0.84 -15.74
C VAL A 95 -11.97 -0.18 -14.84
N ARG A 96 -12.16 -0.08 -13.53
CA ARG A 96 -11.61 -1.04 -12.55
C ARG A 96 -12.07 -2.45 -12.85
N LYS A 97 -13.36 -2.62 -13.14
CA LYS A 97 -13.95 -3.92 -13.46
C LYS A 97 -13.31 -4.52 -14.71
N LYS A 98 -13.15 -3.70 -15.75
CA LYS A 98 -12.53 -4.15 -17.01
C LYS A 98 -11.07 -4.55 -16.82
N ILE A 99 -10.35 -3.79 -16.04
CA ILE A 99 -8.94 -4.13 -15.72
C ILE A 99 -8.88 -5.47 -14.99
N MET A 100 -9.71 -5.67 -13.97
CA MET A 100 -9.75 -6.92 -13.21
C MET A 100 -10.16 -8.12 -14.07
N GLU A 101 -11.03 -7.94 -15.05
CA GLU A 101 -11.44 -9.00 -15.95
C GLU A 101 -10.36 -9.42 -16.95
N LYS A 102 -9.55 -8.45 -17.41
CA LYS A 102 -8.65 -8.64 -18.55
C LYS A 102 -7.18 -8.81 -18.16
N VAL A 103 -6.76 -8.34 -17.01
CA VAL A 103 -5.37 -8.43 -16.57
C VAL A 103 -5.25 -9.57 -15.55
N PRO A 104 -4.29 -10.51 -15.74
CA PRO A 104 -4.06 -11.56 -14.76
C PRO A 104 -3.78 -10.98 -13.36
N GLU A 105 -4.33 -11.61 -12.35
CA GLU A 105 -4.29 -11.08 -10.97
C GLU A 105 -2.87 -10.84 -10.47
N ASP A 106 -1.95 -11.78 -10.69
CA ASP A 106 -0.55 -11.65 -10.25
C ASP A 106 0.13 -10.45 -10.91
N LEU A 107 -0.10 -10.27 -12.20
CA LEU A 107 0.43 -9.14 -12.94
C LEU A 107 -0.19 -7.83 -12.46
N LEU A 108 -1.49 -7.83 -12.19
CA LEU A 108 -2.19 -6.64 -11.71
C LEU A 108 -1.68 -6.20 -10.33
N HIS A 109 -1.43 -7.14 -9.41
CA HIS A 109 -0.82 -6.82 -8.12
C HIS A 109 0.50 -6.07 -8.29
N LYS A 110 1.35 -6.56 -9.17
CA LYS A 110 2.64 -5.91 -9.45
C LYS A 110 2.44 -4.52 -10.05
N GLN A 111 1.55 -4.40 -11.01
CA GLN A 111 1.30 -3.11 -11.69
C GLN A 111 0.74 -2.07 -10.74
N ILE A 112 -0.18 -2.45 -9.85
CA ILE A 112 -0.70 -1.54 -8.83
C ILE A 112 0.41 -1.10 -7.88
N SER A 113 1.24 -2.02 -7.44
CA SER A 113 2.38 -1.70 -6.57
C SER A 113 3.36 -0.74 -7.25
N ASP A 114 3.64 -0.95 -8.53
CA ASP A 114 4.50 -0.06 -9.32
C ASP A 114 3.91 1.35 -9.42
N GLU A 115 2.61 1.47 -9.65
CA GLU A 115 1.93 2.77 -9.71
C GLU A 115 2.03 3.52 -8.37
N LEU A 116 1.80 2.84 -7.26
CA LEU A 116 1.89 3.45 -5.94
C LEU A 116 3.33 3.86 -5.62
N PHE A 117 4.30 3.05 -5.99
CA PHE A 117 5.72 3.36 -5.81
C PHE A 117 6.13 4.60 -6.61
N GLU A 118 5.72 4.70 -7.87
CA GLU A 118 6.02 5.86 -8.72
C GLU A 118 5.36 7.14 -8.18
N ARG A 119 4.17 7.02 -7.61
CA ARG A 119 3.49 8.14 -6.97
C ARG A 119 4.33 8.73 -5.84
N ASP A 120 4.81 7.88 -4.96
CA ASP A 120 5.63 8.29 -3.81
C ASP A 120 6.95 8.91 -4.26
N TYR A 121 7.61 8.29 -5.24
CA TYR A 121 8.85 8.80 -5.81
C TYR A 121 8.65 10.18 -6.43
N THR A 122 7.60 10.37 -7.20
CA THR A 122 7.29 11.66 -7.84
C THR A 122 7.06 12.75 -6.80
N THR A 123 6.31 12.43 -5.73
CA THR A 123 6.05 13.37 -4.64
C THR A 123 7.34 13.78 -3.93
N ILE A 124 8.20 12.83 -3.62
CA ILE A 124 9.50 13.08 -2.99
C ILE A 124 10.37 13.95 -3.91
N GLN A 125 10.40 13.65 -5.19
CA GLN A 125 11.18 14.42 -6.17
C GLN A 125 10.70 15.86 -6.26
N GLN A 126 9.40 16.09 -6.24
CA GLN A 126 8.83 17.43 -6.23
C GLN A 126 9.24 18.21 -4.97
N GLN A 127 9.21 17.56 -3.82
CA GLN A 127 9.64 18.18 -2.56
C GLN A 127 11.12 18.57 -2.59
N ILE A 128 11.97 17.71 -3.14
CA ILE A 128 13.40 17.99 -3.30
C ILE A 128 13.60 19.19 -4.24
N ASP A 129 12.89 19.23 -5.36
CA ASP A 129 13.00 20.29 -6.34
C ASP A 129 12.56 21.64 -5.75
N GLU A 130 11.47 21.67 -4.98
CA GLU A 130 11.02 22.86 -4.27
C GLU A 130 12.05 23.34 -3.24
N PHE A 131 12.65 22.43 -2.51
CA PHE A 131 13.70 22.76 -1.54
C PHE A 131 14.93 23.37 -2.21
N LYS A 132 15.33 22.86 -3.38
CA LYS A 132 16.46 23.41 -4.15
C LYS A 132 16.22 24.81 -4.70
N LYS A 133 14.95 25.17 -4.92
CA LYS A 133 14.58 26.51 -5.41
C LYS A 133 14.63 27.58 -4.32
N ARG A 134 14.68 27.19 -3.06
CA ARG A 134 14.81 28.09 -1.92
C ARG A 134 16.28 28.32 -1.61
#